data_3b5e89292f477f4659c0fb032e6e8415
#
_entry.id   3b5e89292f477f4659c0fb032e6e8415
#
_cell.length_a   1.000
_cell.length_b   1.000
_cell.length_c   1.000
_cell.angle_alpha   90.00
_cell.angle_beta   90.00
_cell.angle_gamma   90.00
#
_symmetry.space_group_name_H-M   'P 1'
#
loop_
_entity.id
_entity.type
_entity.pdbx_description
1 polymer ?
#
loop_
_entity_poly.entity_id
_entity_poly.type
_entity_poly.pdbx_seq_one_letter_code
_entity_poly.pdbx_strand_id
1 'polypeptide(L)'
;MYDVAIIGAGINGCSVAYEFMKEGKRVILFDKEGIASGGSGAAGAFISPKFSKAGELKELLHEAFVYSCDFYEKNFPLCFAKATLTHIAKDEADDEALRVYKQKTTLKLKKIPKNLEQLLTREAKKRENISLEAGIIDAKQVCNDMSCGAQFVKEKVERLIFNDDCWVINETYSAKNVVLATGAYDMPIVEPYIQIRAIWGHRIDITTTTKNPSSVHQYVSLSPSNDGILAIGATHNVHYHPEKTKESYDIEQGRVELLKKATRTMHLKNVNVVQDYTGLRSGSFDYLPMVGSLVLSNETLLTCKDSLYVKKPDFAEYVYYPNLTMINGSGGYGFVLAPYLAKILTEYILHDKEINKTINPARFFARWAKKR
;
A
#
# COMPACT_ATOMS: atom_id res chain seq x y z
N MET A 1 -16.88 25.13 -2.82
CA MET A 1 -17.01 23.91 -2.00
C MET A 1 -16.71 22.70 -2.87
N TYR A 2 -15.90 21.75 -2.40
CA TYR A 2 -15.54 20.49 -3.09
C TYR A 2 -16.50 19.36 -2.71
N ASP A 3 -16.60 18.35 -3.55
CA ASP A 3 -17.38 17.16 -3.22
C ASP A 3 -16.59 16.23 -2.28
N VAL A 4 -15.25 16.22 -2.41
CA VAL A 4 -14.35 15.51 -1.52
C VAL A 4 -13.03 16.25 -1.33
N ALA A 5 -12.52 16.26 -0.08
CA ALA A 5 -11.16 16.61 0.27
C ALA A 5 -10.40 15.34 0.67
N ILE A 6 -9.24 15.13 0.07
CA ILE A 6 -8.39 13.98 0.33
C ILE A 6 -7.10 14.45 0.99
N ILE A 7 -6.76 13.86 2.13
CA ILE A 7 -5.59 14.24 2.93
C ILE A 7 -4.53 13.17 2.81
N GLY A 8 -3.46 13.49 2.09
CA GLY A 8 -2.35 12.61 1.70
C GLY A 8 -2.40 12.26 0.22
N ALA A 9 -1.36 12.65 -0.52
CA ALA A 9 -1.20 12.41 -1.96
C ALA A 9 -0.26 11.23 -2.29
N GLY A 10 -0.28 10.20 -1.45
CA GLY A 10 0.28 8.89 -1.77
C GLY A 10 -0.64 8.10 -2.70
N ILE A 11 -0.26 6.86 -3.04
CA ILE A 11 -1.04 6.01 -3.98
C ILE A 11 -2.50 5.82 -3.53
N ASN A 12 -2.78 5.70 -2.22
CA ASN A 12 -4.16 5.59 -1.74
C ASN A 12 -4.96 6.86 -2.05
N GLY A 13 -4.42 8.05 -1.72
CA GLY A 13 -5.11 9.31 -1.98
C GLY A 13 -5.26 9.63 -3.46
N CYS A 14 -4.22 9.38 -4.27
CA CYS A 14 -4.28 9.56 -5.72
C CYS A 14 -5.30 8.62 -6.39
N SER A 15 -5.38 7.37 -5.93
CA SER A 15 -6.39 6.42 -6.44
C SER A 15 -7.81 6.85 -6.09
N VAL A 16 -8.05 7.37 -4.88
CA VAL A 16 -9.35 7.92 -4.49
C VAL A 16 -9.68 9.17 -5.32
N ALA A 17 -8.72 10.07 -5.52
CA ALA A 17 -8.90 11.23 -6.36
C ALA A 17 -9.33 10.85 -7.78
N TYR A 18 -8.66 9.86 -8.37
CA TYR A 18 -8.99 9.34 -9.69
C TYR A 18 -10.44 8.81 -9.76
N GLU A 19 -10.84 7.96 -8.81
CA GLU A 19 -12.19 7.36 -8.82
C GLU A 19 -13.27 8.43 -8.62
N PHE A 20 -13.08 9.41 -7.72
CA PHE A 20 -14.03 10.52 -7.55
C PHE A 20 -14.13 11.41 -8.80
N MET A 21 -13.01 11.74 -9.45
CA MET A 21 -13.02 12.53 -10.68
C MET A 21 -13.69 11.80 -11.83
N LYS A 22 -13.52 10.49 -11.93
CA LYS A 22 -14.21 9.62 -12.89
C LYS A 22 -15.74 9.66 -12.71
N GLU A 23 -16.22 9.84 -11.48
CA GLU A 23 -17.63 10.05 -11.14
C GLU A 23 -18.06 11.54 -11.29
N GLY A 24 -17.24 12.38 -11.94
CA GLY A 24 -17.53 13.79 -12.20
C GLY A 24 -17.51 14.68 -10.95
N LYS A 25 -16.87 14.26 -9.86
CA LYS A 25 -16.81 15.00 -8.59
C LYS A 25 -15.63 15.97 -8.57
N ARG A 26 -15.82 17.11 -7.89
CA ARG A 26 -14.76 18.10 -7.64
C ARG A 26 -13.91 17.67 -6.48
N VAL A 27 -12.62 17.43 -6.73
CA VAL A 27 -11.65 16.90 -5.78
C VAL A 27 -10.63 17.97 -5.40
N ILE A 28 -10.34 18.09 -4.10
CA ILE A 28 -9.17 18.80 -3.59
C ILE A 28 -8.28 17.79 -2.86
N LEU A 29 -6.98 17.78 -3.20
CA LEU A 29 -5.99 16.85 -2.68
C LEU A 29 -4.90 17.60 -1.94
N PHE A 30 -4.67 17.25 -0.68
CA PHE A 30 -3.66 17.87 0.18
C PHE A 30 -2.49 16.93 0.44
N ASP A 31 -1.29 17.47 0.40
CA ASP A 31 -0.10 16.81 0.94
C ASP A 31 0.93 17.86 1.37
N LYS A 32 1.60 17.62 2.49
CA LYS A 32 2.57 18.57 3.04
C LYS A 32 3.85 18.69 2.20
N GLU A 33 4.25 17.61 1.52
CA GLU A 33 5.50 17.57 0.77
C GLU A 33 5.30 17.51 -0.74
N GLY A 34 4.26 16.81 -1.21
CA GLY A 34 3.98 16.66 -2.63
C GLY A 34 3.38 15.31 -3.02
N ILE A 35 2.98 15.18 -4.27
CA ILE A 35 2.43 13.93 -4.80
C ILE A 35 3.50 12.83 -4.75
N ALA A 36 3.13 11.68 -4.21
CA ALA A 36 4.00 10.52 -4.01
C ALA A 36 5.30 10.81 -3.23
N SER A 37 5.32 11.82 -2.37
CA SER A 37 6.52 12.21 -1.61
C SER A 37 6.93 11.24 -0.50
N GLY A 38 5.98 10.45 0.02
CA GLY A 38 6.21 9.48 1.09
C GLY A 38 6.58 8.07 0.59
N GLY A 39 6.04 7.05 1.26
CA GLY A 39 6.29 5.65 0.94
C GLY A 39 5.95 5.24 -0.49
N SER A 40 5.02 5.93 -1.14
CA SER A 40 4.64 5.65 -2.53
C SER A 40 5.78 5.95 -3.51
N GLY A 41 6.45 7.10 -3.39
CA GLY A 41 7.55 7.46 -4.28
C GLY A 41 8.83 6.64 -4.06
N ALA A 42 9.00 6.06 -2.88
CA ALA A 42 10.11 5.15 -2.57
C ALA A 42 9.84 3.69 -2.98
N ALA A 43 8.60 3.36 -3.36
CA ALA A 43 8.22 1.98 -3.67
C ALA A 43 8.91 1.46 -4.93
N GLY A 44 9.22 0.16 -4.94
CA GLY A 44 9.55 -0.57 -6.19
C GLY A 44 8.32 -0.87 -7.04
N ALA A 45 7.13 -0.58 -6.53
CA ALA A 45 5.82 -0.64 -7.17
C ALA A 45 5.57 -1.92 -7.99
N PHE A 46 6.01 -3.05 -7.46
CA PHE A 46 5.71 -4.36 -8.02
C PHE A 46 4.24 -4.71 -7.78
N ILE A 47 3.54 -5.08 -8.84
CA ILE A 47 2.18 -5.61 -8.75
C ILE A 47 2.28 -7.11 -8.59
N SER A 48 2.00 -7.64 -7.41
CA SER A 48 2.13 -9.06 -7.11
C SER A 48 1.06 -9.55 -6.13
N PRO A 49 0.57 -10.80 -6.28
CA PRO A 49 -0.31 -11.41 -5.30
C PRO A 49 0.49 -11.79 -4.03
N LYS A 50 -0.20 -12.21 -2.99
CA LYS A 50 0.43 -12.78 -1.79
C LYS A 50 0.53 -14.31 -1.91
N PHE A 51 1.76 -14.81 -1.92
CA PHE A 51 2.05 -16.24 -1.99
C PHE A 51 1.99 -16.86 -0.57
N SER A 52 0.80 -17.21 -0.11
CA SER A 52 0.58 -17.86 1.19
C SER A 52 -0.46 -18.97 1.09
N LYS A 53 -0.54 -19.85 2.10
CA LYS A 53 -1.44 -21.02 2.10
C LYS A 53 -2.92 -20.63 2.08
N ALA A 54 -3.30 -19.68 2.94
CA ALA A 54 -4.67 -19.19 3.09
C ALA A 54 -4.70 -17.86 3.87
N GLY A 55 -5.87 -17.30 4.04
CA GLY A 55 -6.16 -16.14 4.89
C GLY A 55 -6.79 -14.97 4.14
N GLU A 56 -7.55 -14.17 4.86
CA GLU A 56 -8.31 -13.02 4.31
C GLU A 56 -7.44 -12.06 3.51
N LEU A 57 -6.22 -11.78 3.99
CA LEU A 57 -5.28 -10.92 3.25
C LEU A 57 -4.84 -11.55 1.91
N LYS A 58 -4.69 -12.88 1.84
CA LYS A 58 -4.35 -13.55 0.58
C LYS A 58 -5.48 -13.40 -0.44
N GLU A 59 -6.70 -13.61 0.00
CA GLU A 59 -7.89 -13.53 -0.85
C GLU A 59 -8.10 -12.10 -1.34
N LEU A 60 -8.06 -11.12 -0.44
CA LEU A 60 -8.12 -9.71 -0.79
C LEU A 60 -7.02 -9.31 -1.79
N LEU A 61 -5.78 -9.75 -1.57
CA LEU A 61 -4.65 -9.44 -2.46
C LEU A 61 -4.74 -10.19 -3.80
N HIS A 62 -5.40 -11.35 -3.85
CA HIS A 62 -5.67 -12.02 -5.11
C HIS A 62 -6.65 -11.23 -5.98
N GLU A 63 -7.77 -10.80 -5.40
CA GLU A 63 -8.77 -9.98 -6.08
C GLU A 63 -8.19 -8.64 -6.53
N ALA A 64 -7.51 -7.95 -5.60
CA ALA A 64 -6.87 -6.68 -5.88
C ALA A 64 -5.76 -6.80 -6.93
N PHE A 65 -5.00 -7.90 -6.97
CA PHE A 65 -3.97 -8.15 -7.99
C PHE A 65 -4.58 -8.25 -9.38
N VAL A 66 -5.62 -9.07 -9.54
CA VAL A 66 -6.31 -9.25 -10.83
C VAL A 66 -6.90 -7.90 -11.29
N TYR A 67 -7.61 -7.22 -10.40
CA TYR A 67 -8.18 -5.91 -10.68
C TYR A 67 -7.12 -4.88 -11.07
N SER A 68 -6.05 -4.77 -10.30
CA SER A 68 -5.03 -3.72 -10.51
C SER A 68 -4.18 -3.95 -11.75
N CYS A 69 -3.91 -5.19 -12.15
CA CYS A 69 -3.26 -5.47 -13.43
C CYS A 69 -4.08 -4.95 -14.60
N ASP A 70 -5.37 -5.27 -14.64
CA ASP A 70 -6.30 -4.79 -15.68
C ASP A 70 -6.47 -3.27 -15.63
N PHE A 71 -6.65 -2.72 -14.44
CA PHE A 71 -6.82 -1.29 -14.19
C PHE A 71 -5.65 -0.47 -14.73
N TYR A 72 -4.42 -0.83 -14.39
CA TYR A 72 -3.23 -0.10 -14.82
C TYR A 72 -2.98 -0.27 -16.32
N GLU A 73 -3.13 -1.47 -16.84
CA GLU A 73 -2.96 -1.73 -18.27
C GLU A 73 -3.91 -0.90 -19.11
N LYS A 74 -5.16 -0.78 -18.66
CA LYS A 74 -6.22 -0.08 -19.40
C LYS A 74 -6.14 1.44 -19.26
N ASN A 75 -5.90 1.94 -18.05
CA ASN A 75 -6.04 3.37 -17.75
C ASN A 75 -4.70 4.12 -17.70
N PHE A 76 -3.58 3.41 -17.43
CA PHE A 76 -2.24 3.99 -17.28
C PHE A 76 -1.17 3.16 -18.00
N PRO A 77 -1.36 2.85 -19.30
CA PRO A 77 -0.46 1.95 -20.03
C PRO A 77 0.98 2.46 -20.15
N LEU A 78 1.20 3.78 -20.09
CA LEU A 78 2.54 4.37 -20.13
C LEU A 78 3.28 4.23 -18.79
N CYS A 79 2.56 4.04 -17.70
CA CYS A 79 3.13 3.83 -16.37
C CYS A 79 3.27 2.34 -16.00
N PHE A 80 2.63 1.44 -16.75
CA PHE A 80 2.55 0.01 -16.44
C PHE A 80 3.38 -0.82 -17.41
N ALA A 81 4.41 -1.49 -16.91
CA ALA A 81 5.18 -2.45 -17.66
C ALA A 81 4.81 -3.88 -17.24
N LYS A 82 4.23 -4.66 -18.16
CA LYS A 82 4.06 -6.11 -17.95
C LYS A 82 5.41 -6.78 -17.78
N ALA A 83 5.55 -7.60 -16.75
CA ALA A 83 6.76 -8.33 -16.44
C ALA A 83 6.43 -9.71 -15.88
N THR A 84 7.25 -10.71 -16.18
CA THR A 84 7.18 -11.97 -15.43
C THR A 84 7.66 -11.72 -14.01
N LEU A 85 6.87 -12.15 -13.03
CA LEU A 85 7.28 -12.22 -11.64
C LEU A 85 7.66 -13.65 -11.30
N THR A 86 8.85 -13.84 -10.74
CA THR A 86 9.29 -15.12 -10.15
C THR A 86 9.46 -14.93 -8.65
N HIS A 87 8.64 -15.62 -7.87
CA HIS A 87 8.78 -15.68 -6.42
C HIS A 87 9.49 -16.98 -6.03
N ILE A 88 10.54 -16.88 -5.21
CA ILE A 88 11.37 -17.99 -4.76
C ILE A 88 11.22 -18.10 -3.25
N ALA A 89 10.99 -19.28 -2.73
CA ALA A 89 10.89 -19.53 -1.30
C ALA A 89 12.20 -19.18 -0.56
N LYS A 90 12.08 -18.68 0.67
CA LYS A 90 13.23 -18.33 1.52
C LYS A 90 13.72 -19.50 2.34
N ASP A 91 12.79 -20.34 2.76
CA ASP A 91 12.99 -21.46 3.67
C ASP A 91 11.98 -22.59 3.38
N GLU A 92 12.02 -23.65 4.19
CA GLU A 92 11.16 -24.83 4.02
C GLU A 92 9.66 -24.51 4.25
N ALA A 93 9.35 -23.56 5.13
CA ALA A 93 7.97 -23.15 5.38
C ALA A 93 7.39 -22.41 4.16
N ASP A 94 8.20 -21.56 3.51
CA ASP A 94 7.83 -20.92 2.26
C ASP A 94 7.75 -21.93 1.10
N ASP A 95 8.64 -22.94 1.03
CA ASP A 95 8.57 -24.03 0.04
C ASP A 95 7.20 -24.73 0.10
N GLU A 96 6.77 -25.09 1.31
CA GLU A 96 5.47 -25.72 1.52
C GLU A 96 4.31 -24.78 1.20
N ALA A 97 4.43 -23.49 1.55
CA ALA A 97 3.41 -22.49 1.21
C ALA A 97 3.24 -22.34 -0.31
N LEU A 98 4.35 -22.33 -1.06
CA LEU A 98 4.31 -22.27 -2.53
C LEU A 98 3.72 -23.53 -3.16
N ARG A 99 4.03 -24.74 -2.65
CA ARG A 99 3.38 -25.98 -3.13
C ARG A 99 1.87 -25.93 -2.99
N VAL A 100 1.39 -25.55 -1.80
CA VAL A 100 -0.06 -25.40 -1.55
C VAL A 100 -0.68 -24.29 -2.44
N TYR A 101 0.04 -23.17 -2.61
CA TYR A 101 -0.43 -22.10 -3.47
C TYR A 101 -0.58 -22.54 -4.94
N LYS A 102 0.42 -23.25 -5.49
CA LYS A 102 0.38 -23.79 -6.87
C LYS A 102 -0.81 -24.69 -7.13
N GLN A 103 -1.23 -25.48 -6.11
CA GLN A 103 -2.38 -26.39 -6.24
C GLN A 103 -3.74 -25.66 -6.22
N LYS A 104 -3.82 -24.49 -5.57
CA LYS A 104 -5.09 -23.79 -5.32
C LYS A 104 -5.30 -22.53 -6.15
N THR A 105 -4.24 -21.99 -6.73
CA THR A 105 -4.34 -20.74 -7.47
C THR A 105 -5.08 -20.90 -8.80
N THR A 106 -5.90 -19.92 -9.14
CA THR A 106 -6.55 -19.80 -10.45
C THR A 106 -5.70 -19.00 -11.44
N LEU A 107 -4.59 -18.39 -10.98
CA LEU A 107 -3.69 -17.63 -11.84
C LEU A 107 -2.92 -18.55 -12.77
N LYS A 108 -2.74 -18.10 -14.03
CA LYS A 108 -1.94 -18.84 -15.00
C LYS A 108 -0.47 -18.79 -14.66
N LEU A 109 0.08 -19.93 -14.25
CA LEU A 109 1.49 -20.06 -13.95
C LEU A 109 2.34 -20.18 -15.20
N LYS A 110 3.54 -19.63 -15.13
CA LYS A 110 4.58 -19.71 -16.16
C LYS A 110 5.77 -20.56 -15.69
N LYS A 111 6.54 -21.05 -16.62
CA LYS A 111 7.85 -21.62 -16.29
C LYS A 111 8.82 -20.48 -15.98
N ILE A 112 9.77 -20.76 -15.10
CA ILE A 112 10.87 -19.81 -14.84
C ILE A 112 11.63 -19.53 -16.15
N PRO A 113 11.93 -18.28 -16.48
CA PRO A 113 12.71 -17.95 -17.67
C PRO A 113 14.10 -18.58 -17.61
N LYS A 114 14.54 -19.27 -18.66
CA LYS A 114 15.86 -19.95 -18.69
C LYS A 114 17.03 -19.01 -18.42
N ASN A 115 16.97 -17.80 -18.95
CA ASN A 115 17.98 -16.76 -18.70
C ASN A 115 17.99 -16.27 -17.26
N LEU A 116 16.84 -16.22 -16.57
CA LEU A 116 16.81 -15.97 -15.12
C LEU A 116 17.44 -17.13 -14.35
N GLU A 117 17.08 -18.36 -14.68
CA GLU A 117 17.58 -19.53 -13.97
C GLU A 117 19.12 -19.59 -13.96
N GLN A 118 19.79 -19.16 -15.05
CA GLN A 118 21.23 -19.07 -15.13
C GLN A 118 21.84 -18.04 -14.16
N LEU A 119 21.10 -16.99 -13.82
CA LEU A 119 21.55 -15.95 -12.90
C LEU A 119 21.37 -16.31 -11.43
N LEU A 120 20.45 -17.22 -11.10
CA LEU A 120 20.17 -17.62 -9.72
C LEU A 120 21.37 -18.33 -9.07
N THR A 121 21.56 -18.08 -7.79
CA THR A 121 22.54 -18.79 -6.97
C THR A 121 22.17 -20.28 -6.83
N ARG A 122 23.14 -21.11 -6.45
CA ARG A 122 22.89 -22.53 -6.18
C ARG A 122 21.87 -22.74 -5.07
N GLU A 123 21.84 -21.85 -4.07
CA GLU A 123 20.89 -21.87 -2.96
C GLU A 123 19.47 -21.55 -3.46
N ALA A 124 19.30 -20.48 -4.23
CA ALA A 124 18.02 -20.10 -4.78
C ALA A 124 17.42 -21.15 -5.73
N LYS A 125 18.25 -21.83 -6.54
CA LYS A 125 17.82 -22.92 -7.44
C LYS A 125 17.26 -24.14 -6.73
N LYS A 126 17.64 -24.39 -5.48
CA LYS A 126 17.16 -25.53 -4.69
C LYS A 126 15.78 -25.31 -4.08
N ARG A 127 15.30 -24.06 -4.08
CA ARG A 127 14.03 -23.67 -3.46
C ARG A 127 12.87 -23.78 -4.44
N GLU A 128 11.69 -24.03 -3.89
CA GLU A 128 10.45 -23.90 -4.64
C GLU A 128 10.32 -22.48 -5.20
N ASN A 129 9.77 -22.39 -6.40
CA ASN A 129 9.52 -21.11 -7.03
C ASN A 129 8.19 -21.12 -7.77
N ILE A 130 7.64 -19.95 -8.03
CA ILE A 130 6.44 -19.74 -8.81
C ILE A 130 6.65 -18.56 -9.72
N SER A 131 6.30 -18.72 -11.00
CA SER A 131 6.34 -17.61 -11.97
C SER A 131 4.95 -17.37 -12.56
N LEU A 132 4.61 -16.12 -12.74
CA LEU A 132 3.35 -15.68 -13.33
C LEU A 132 3.51 -14.33 -14.04
N GLU A 133 2.51 -13.95 -14.84
CA GLU A 133 2.45 -12.60 -15.39
C GLU A 133 2.03 -11.60 -14.33
N ALA A 134 2.74 -10.51 -14.26
CA ALA A 134 2.55 -9.44 -13.29
C ALA A 134 2.93 -8.10 -13.93
N GLY A 135 3.23 -7.10 -13.14
CA GLY A 135 3.67 -5.80 -13.65
C GLY A 135 4.50 -5.01 -12.66
N ILE A 136 5.06 -3.94 -13.19
CA ILE A 136 5.75 -2.90 -12.43
C ILE A 136 5.15 -1.57 -12.85
N ILE A 137 5.01 -0.67 -11.88
CA ILE A 137 4.47 0.68 -12.08
C ILE A 137 5.59 1.70 -11.92
N ASP A 138 5.58 2.73 -12.76
CA ASP A 138 6.24 3.98 -12.40
C ASP A 138 5.42 4.67 -11.29
N ALA A 139 5.93 4.54 -10.07
CA ALA A 139 5.23 4.93 -8.86
C ALA A 139 4.90 6.43 -8.80
N LYS A 140 5.82 7.28 -9.22
CA LYS A 140 5.63 8.74 -9.19
C LYS A 140 4.73 9.19 -10.33
N GLN A 141 4.99 8.69 -11.52
CA GLN A 141 4.23 9.09 -12.71
C GLN A 141 2.75 8.70 -12.56
N VAL A 142 2.46 7.47 -12.14
CA VAL A 142 1.06 7.03 -11.99
C VAL A 142 0.31 7.82 -10.91
N CYS A 143 0.96 8.21 -9.80
CA CYS A 143 0.32 9.06 -8.79
C CYS A 143 0.00 10.46 -9.36
N ASN A 144 0.90 11.04 -10.15
CA ASN A 144 0.66 12.30 -10.83
C ASN A 144 -0.49 12.19 -11.84
N ASP A 145 -0.49 11.14 -12.67
CA ASP A 145 -1.53 10.93 -13.67
C ASP A 145 -2.91 10.69 -13.03
N MET A 146 -2.98 9.89 -11.95
CA MET A 146 -4.21 9.66 -11.20
C MET A 146 -4.78 10.91 -10.53
N SER A 147 -3.93 11.84 -10.13
CA SER A 147 -4.35 13.09 -9.50
C SER A 147 -4.51 14.26 -10.49
N CYS A 148 -4.23 14.03 -11.77
CA CYS A 148 -4.41 15.03 -12.82
C CYS A 148 -5.88 15.44 -12.94
N GLY A 149 -6.17 16.71 -12.71
CA GLY A 149 -7.55 17.25 -12.68
C GLY A 149 -8.08 17.52 -11.28
N ALA A 150 -7.48 16.97 -10.22
CA ALA A 150 -7.76 17.42 -8.85
C ALA A 150 -7.05 18.76 -8.56
N GLN A 151 -7.66 19.60 -7.73
CA GLN A 151 -6.92 20.73 -7.17
C GLN A 151 -5.92 20.23 -6.15
N PHE A 152 -4.63 20.27 -6.48
CA PHE A 152 -3.58 19.91 -5.53
C PHE A 152 -3.17 21.13 -4.69
N VAL A 153 -3.09 20.94 -3.36
CA VAL A 153 -2.63 21.94 -2.39
C VAL A 153 -1.46 21.37 -1.59
N LYS A 154 -0.28 21.96 -1.76
CA LYS A 154 0.91 21.57 -0.99
C LYS A 154 0.86 22.23 0.39
N GLU A 155 0.10 21.61 1.29
CA GLU A 155 -0.11 22.10 2.64
C GLU A 155 -0.41 20.93 3.59
N LYS A 156 0.09 21.03 4.83
CA LYS A 156 -0.30 20.12 5.90
C LYS A 156 -1.70 20.48 6.40
N VAL A 157 -2.61 19.53 6.41
CA VAL A 157 -3.91 19.70 7.06
C VAL A 157 -3.75 19.47 8.55
N GLU A 158 -3.92 20.53 9.32
CA GLU A 158 -3.80 20.50 10.79
C GLU A 158 -5.16 20.53 11.48
N ARG A 159 -6.16 21.13 10.82
CA ARG A 159 -7.48 21.35 11.43
C ARG A 159 -8.60 20.92 10.49
N LEU A 160 -9.52 20.13 11.04
CA LEU A 160 -10.76 19.71 10.41
C LEU A 160 -11.92 20.05 11.36
N ILE A 161 -12.89 20.79 10.89
CA ILE A 161 -14.10 21.16 11.64
C ILE A 161 -15.31 20.81 10.79
N PHE A 162 -16.24 20.03 11.35
CA PHE A 162 -17.52 19.76 10.71
C PHE A 162 -18.52 20.85 11.14
N ASN A 163 -19.07 21.56 10.18
CA ASN A 163 -20.05 22.61 10.39
C ASN A 163 -21.00 22.70 9.19
N ASP A 164 -22.29 22.93 9.43
CA ASP A 164 -23.31 23.14 8.39
C ASP A 164 -23.24 22.08 7.25
N ASP A 165 -23.21 20.80 7.62
CA ASP A 165 -23.15 19.65 6.72
C ASP A 165 -21.92 19.58 5.80
N CYS A 166 -20.86 20.30 6.12
CA CYS A 166 -19.58 20.21 5.41
C CYS A 166 -18.37 20.28 6.35
N TRP A 167 -17.24 19.80 5.85
CA TRP A 167 -15.95 19.92 6.50
C TRP A 167 -15.25 21.22 6.09
N VAL A 168 -14.80 21.98 7.06
CA VAL A 168 -13.88 23.12 6.89
C VAL A 168 -12.46 22.64 7.17
N ILE A 169 -11.58 22.83 6.19
CA ILE A 169 -10.19 22.37 6.20
C ILE A 169 -9.28 23.60 6.33
N ASN A 170 -8.44 23.63 7.39
CA ASN A 170 -7.52 24.74 7.68
C ASN A 170 -8.19 26.12 7.54
N GLU A 171 -9.45 26.24 7.94
CA GLU A 171 -10.25 27.48 7.91
C GLU A 171 -10.41 28.13 6.51
N THR A 172 -9.87 27.50 5.47
CA THR A 172 -9.80 28.07 4.11
C THR A 172 -10.64 27.32 3.09
N TYR A 173 -10.66 25.99 3.16
CA TYR A 173 -11.30 25.15 2.16
C TYR A 173 -12.52 24.45 2.76
N SER A 174 -13.50 24.11 1.92
CA SER A 174 -14.67 23.36 2.35
C SER A 174 -14.99 22.20 1.41
N ALA A 175 -15.38 21.06 1.97
CA ALA A 175 -15.75 19.86 1.25
C ALA A 175 -16.91 19.11 1.94
N LYS A 176 -17.74 18.43 1.15
CA LYS A 176 -18.82 17.59 1.69
C LYS A 176 -18.27 16.35 2.41
N ASN A 177 -17.26 15.72 1.81
CA ASN A 177 -16.63 14.51 2.32
C ASN A 177 -15.14 14.74 2.56
N VAL A 178 -14.58 14.05 3.56
CA VAL A 178 -13.14 14.00 3.81
C VAL A 178 -12.67 12.55 3.79
N VAL A 179 -11.56 12.31 3.10
CA VAL A 179 -10.87 11.01 3.08
C VAL A 179 -9.46 11.15 3.65
N LEU A 180 -9.17 10.44 4.74
CA LEU A 180 -7.83 10.38 5.33
C LEU A 180 -7.01 9.28 4.66
N ALA A 181 -5.98 9.67 3.91
CA ALA A 181 -5.05 8.80 3.20
C ALA A 181 -3.58 9.08 3.61
N THR A 182 -3.36 9.43 4.87
CA THR A 182 -2.11 10.00 5.41
C THR A 182 -0.94 9.03 5.51
N GLY A 183 -1.15 7.76 5.20
CA GLY A 183 -0.11 6.74 5.31
C GLY A 183 0.32 6.54 6.77
N ALA A 184 1.63 6.56 7.04
CA ALA A 184 2.18 6.39 8.38
C ALA A 184 2.48 7.72 9.11
N TYR A 185 2.01 8.82 8.56
CA TYR A 185 2.14 10.15 9.15
C TYR A 185 0.94 10.52 10.01
N ASP A 186 1.07 11.58 10.80
CA ASP A 186 0.03 12.03 11.71
C ASP A 186 -1.25 12.44 10.96
N MET A 187 -2.38 12.12 11.55
CA MET A 187 -3.72 12.45 11.04
C MET A 187 -4.27 13.68 11.77
N PRO A 188 -5.04 14.55 11.09
CA PRO A 188 -5.66 15.72 11.72
C PRO A 188 -6.78 15.34 12.70
N ILE A 189 -7.32 14.13 12.63
CA ILE A 189 -8.24 13.53 13.60
C ILE A 189 -7.60 12.26 14.13
N VAL A 190 -7.44 12.18 15.46
CA VAL A 190 -6.77 11.08 16.14
C VAL A 190 -7.80 10.29 16.94
N GLU A 191 -8.01 9.04 16.54
CA GLU A 191 -8.85 8.09 17.28
C GLU A 191 -7.97 7.02 17.95
N PRO A 192 -8.16 6.71 19.24
CA PRO A 192 -7.25 5.86 20.01
C PRO A 192 -7.21 4.40 19.53
N TYR A 193 -8.22 3.97 18.79
CA TYR A 193 -8.28 2.62 18.22
C TYR A 193 -7.57 2.51 16.87
N ILE A 194 -7.28 3.64 16.20
CA ILE A 194 -6.54 3.65 14.94
C ILE A 194 -5.04 3.67 15.23
N GLN A 195 -4.41 2.53 15.02
CA GLN A 195 -2.98 2.36 15.25
C GLN A 195 -2.29 1.95 13.95
N ILE A 196 -1.45 2.84 13.43
CA ILE A 196 -0.65 2.61 12.23
C ILE A 196 0.75 2.13 12.63
N ARG A 197 1.16 1.02 12.03
CA ARG A 197 2.55 0.52 12.12
C ARG A 197 3.37 1.20 11.03
N ALA A 198 4.21 2.14 11.43
CA ALA A 198 5.18 2.75 10.54
C ALA A 198 6.34 1.78 10.29
N ILE A 199 6.65 1.51 9.03
CA ILE A 199 7.73 0.60 8.64
C ILE A 199 8.61 1.32 7.64
N TRP A 200 9.83 1.69 8.05
CA TRP A 200 10.78 2.33 7.17
C TRP A 200 11.35 1.33 6.16
N GLY A 201 11.31 1.72 4.92
CA GLY A 201 11.85 0.95 3.81
C GLY A 201 12.92 1.75 3.05
N HIS A 202 14.00 1.06 2.70
CA HIS A 202 15.06 1.57 1.84
C HIS A 202 15.18 0.67 0.61
N ARG A 203 15.15 1.27 -0.57
CA ARG A 203 15.36 0.67 -1.90
C ARG A 203 16.54 1.38 -2.55
N ILE A 204 17.33 0.65 -3.30
CA ILE A 204 18.42 1.19 -4.12
C ILE A 204 18.21 0.86 -5.58
N ASP A 205 18.66 1.75 -6.44
CA ASP A 205 18.90 1.46 -7.85
C ASP A 205 20.40 1.29 -8.07
N ILE A 206 20.77 0.25 -8.79
CA ILE A 206 22.15 -0.08 -9.11
C ILE A 206 22.37 -0.11 -10.62
N THR A 207 23.57 0.27 -11.07
CA THR A 207 24.06 -0.16 -12.38
C THR A 207 24.73 -1.52 -12.24
N THR A 208 24.55 -2.38 -13.25
CA THR A 208 25.12 -3.73 -13.28
C THR A 208 25.20 -4.26 -14.70
N THR A 209 26.19 -5.10 -14.98
CA THR A 209 26.25 -5.83 -16.25
C THR A 209 25.38 -7.08 -16.27
N THR A 210 24.79 -7.45 -15.14
CA THR A 210 23.82 -8.56 -15.05
C THR A 210 22.48 -8.14 -15.67
N LYS A 211 22.02 -8.87 -16.68
CA LYS A 211 20.73 -8.61 -17.35
C LYS A 211 19.64 -9.49 -16.75
N ASN A 212 18.97 -8.98 -15.73
CA ASN A 212 17.82 -9.67 -15.12
C ASN A 212 16.57 -9.52 -16.00
N PRO A 213 15.96 -10.63 -16.47
CA PRO A 213 14.83 -10.58 -17.41
C PRO A 213 13.47 -10.41 -16.75
N SER A 214 13.36 -10.50 -15.43
CA SER A 214 12.06 -10.54 -14.74
C SER A 214 12.13 -9.94 -13.32
N SER A 215 10.98 -9.65 -12.75
CA SER A 215 10.89 -9.38 -11.31
C SER A 215 11.20 -10.64 -10.52
N VAL A 216 12.07 -10.54 -9.52
CA VAL A 216 12.43 -11.67 -8.66
C VAL A 216 12.19 -11.30 -7.20
N HIS A 217 11.40 -12.09 -6.49
CA HIS A 217 11.11 -11.91 -5.06
C HIS A 217 11.64 -13.10 -4.27
N GLN A 218 12.51 -12.84 -3.30
CA GLN A 218 12.96 -13.79 -2.30
C GLN A 218 13.25 -13.08 -0.99
N TYR A 219 14.49 -12.81 -0.65
CA TYR A 219 14.87 -12.03 0.55
C TYR A 219 14.61 -10.54 0.38
N VAL A 220 14.75 -10.05 -0.83
CA VAL A 220 14.40 -8.73 -1.35
C VAL A 220 13.76 -8.90 -2.72
N SER A 221 13.20 -7.82 -3.25
CA SER A 221 12.71 -7.76 -4.63
C SER A 221 13.77 -7.17 -5.54
N LEU A 222 13.98 -7.78 -6.70
CA LEU A 222 14.84 -7.28 -7.77
C LEU A 222 13.96 -7.00 -9.00
N SER A 223 14.09 -5.83 -9.59
CA SER A 223 13.39 -5.50 -10.84
C SER A 223 14.04 -6.18 -12.05
N PRO A 224 13.35 -6.28 -13.19
CA PRO A 224 14.01 -6.48 -14.46
C PRO A 224 15.06 -5.39 -14.67
N SER A 225 16.13 -5.72 -15.40
CA SER A 225 17.08 -4.71 -15.84
C SER A 225 16.48 -3.84 -16.95
N ASN A 226 16.53 -2.51 -16.76
CA ASN A 226 16.14 -1.54 -17.76
C ASN A 226 17.31 -0.56 -17.96
N ASP A 227 17.83 -0.43 -19.17
CA ASP A 227 18.96 0.45 -19.52
C ASP A 227 20.18 0.31 -18.58
N GLY A 228 20.47 -0.92 -18.16
CA GLY A 228 21.58 -1.22 -17.24
C GLY A 228 21.30 -0.94 -15.77
N ILE A 229 20.11 -0.45 -15.45
CA ILE A 229 19.65 -0.19 -14.07
C ILE A 229 18.79 -1.36 -13.56
N LEU A 230 18.99 -1.72 -12.30
CA LEU A 230 18.21 -2.72 -11.58
C LEU A 230 17.88 -2.19 -10.19
N ALA A 231 16.60 -2.20 -9.81
CA ALA A 231 16.15 -1.81 -8.49
C ALA A 231 16.20 -2.99 -7.52
N ILE A 232 16.70 -2.76 -6.31
CA ILE A 232 16.75 -3.73 -5.21
C ILE A 232 16.02 -3.15 -3.99
N GLY A 233 15.00 -3.81 -3.51
CA GLY A 233 14.23 -3.32 -2.37
C GLY A 233 13.37 -4.40 -1.71
N ALA A 234 12.99 -4.21 -0.48
CA ALA A 234 13.40 -3.12 0.36
C ALA A 234 13.73 -3.64 1.77
N THR A 235 14.44 -2.83 2.54
CA THR A 235 14.64 -3.09 3.97
C THR A 235 13.30 -3.03 4.73
N HIS A 236 13.30 -3.52 5.97
CA HIS A 236 12.13 -3.54 6.83
C HIS A 236 12.54 -3.12 8.24
N ASN A 237 12.53 -1.82 8.52
CA ASN A 237 12.92 -1.27 9.80
C ASN A 237 11.68 -0.72 10.54
N VAL A 238 11.35 -1.31 11.67
CA VAL A 238 10.20 -0.94 12.51
C VAL A 238 10.57 0.03 13.64
N HIS A 239 11.85 0.35 13.79
CA HIS A 239 12.38 1.17 14.88
C HIS A 239 12.70 2.61 14.44
N TYR A 240 12.78 2.86 13.15
CA TYR A 240 13.08 4.18 12.62
C TYR A 240 11.83 4.89 12.09
N HIS A 241 11.68 6.16 12.46
CA HIS A 241 10.67 7.08 11.92
C HIS A 241 11.30 8.47 11.71
N PRO A 242 11.23 9.06 10.50
CA PRO A 242 11.95 10.30 10.19
C PRO A 242 11.55 11.50 11.05
N GLU A 243 10.31 11.53 11.57
CA GLU A 243 9.80 12.62 12.40
C GLU A 243 9.88 12.34 13.92
N LYS A 244 10.16 11.10 14.33
CA LYS A 244 10.10 10.68 15.76
C LYS A 244 11.43 10.15 16.29
N THR A 245 12.30 9.65 15.41
CA THR A 245 13.62 9.12 15.77
C THR A 245 14.64 10.26 15.73
N LYS A 246 15.44 10.42 16.78
CA LYS A 246 16.44 11.50 16.88
C LYS A 246 17.63 11.29 15.95
N GLU A 247 18.06 10.05 15.80
CA GLU A 247 19.20 9.68 14.96
C GLU A 247 18.76 9.58 13.49
N SER A 248 19.63 9.97 12.58
CA SER A 248 19.40 9.81 11.15
C SER A 248 19.48 8.34 10.74
N TYR A 249 18.74 7.96 9.70
CA TYR A 249 18.82 6.61 9.13
C TYR A 249 20.19 6.38 8.48
N ASP A 250 20.81 5.26 8.81
CA ASP A 250 22.09 4.84 8.21
C ASP A 250 21.85 4.26 6.79
N ILE A 251 22.06 5.10 5.79
CA ILE A 251 21.91 4.75 4.37
C ILE A 251 22.93 3.70 3.95
N GLU A 252 24.19 3.81 4.40
CA GLU A 252 25.25 2.86 4.02
C GLU A 252 24.96 1.46 4.57
N GLN A 253 24.53 1.35 5.81
CA GLN A 253 24.12 0.07 6.38
C GLN A 253 22.92 -0.52 5.60
N GLY A 254 21.99 0.32 5.19
CA GLY A 254 20.85 -0.09 4.36
C GLY A 254 21.27 -0.63 3.00
N ARG A 255 22.24 0.01 2.31
CA ARG A 255 22.84 -0.47 1.05
C ARG A 255 23.49 -1.84 1.22
N VAL A 256 24.32 -1.99 2.26
CA VAL A 256 24.99 -3.26 2.58
C VAL A 256 24.00 -4.38 2.81
N GLU A 257 22.93 -4.12 3.60
CA GLU A 257 21.86 -5.11 3.85
C GLU A 257 21.18 -5.55 2.55
N LEU A 258 20.81 -4.60 1.68
CA LEU A 258 20.12 -4.87 0.42
C LEU A 258 21.00 -5.69 -0.54
N LEU A 259 22.25 -5.30 -0.73
CA LEU A 259 23.19 -6.01 -1.59
C LEU A 259 23.47 -7.44 -1.06
N LYS A 260 23.66 -7.58 0.25
CA LYS A 260 23.85 -8.90 0.88
C LYS A 260 22.66 -9.82 0.65
N LYS A 261 21.44 -9.31 0.75
CA LYS A 261 20.21 -10.08 0.49
C LYS A 261 20.04 -10.42 -0.99
N ALA A 262 20.32 -9.47 -1.88
CA ALA A 262 20.21 -9.66 -3.33
C ALA A 262 21.18 -10.72 -3.84
N THR A 263 22.44 -10.71 -3.37
CA THR A 263 23.48 -11.68 -3.78
C THR A 263 23.24 -13.10 -3.28
N ARG A 264 22.38 -13.30 -2.27
CA ARG A 264 21.91 -14.64 -1.89
C ARG A 264 20.95 -15.24 -2.93
N THR A 265 20.23 -14.38 -3.66
CA THR A 265 19.25 -14.80 -4.68
C THR A 265 19.91 -14.92 -6.06
N MET A 266 20.70 -13.94 -6.45
CA MET A 266 21.18 -13.78 -7.82
C MET A 266 22.65 -13.36 -7.87
N HIS A 267 23.39 -13.87 -8.87
CA HIS A 267 24.74 -13.40 -9.16
C HIS A 267 24.72 -12.04 -9.86
N LEU A 268 25.13 -11.01 -9.14
CA LEU A 268 25.26 -9.65 -9.66
C LEU A 268 26.73 -9.35 -9.98
N LYS A 269 26.99 -8.71 -11.15
CA LYS A 269 28.32 -8.36 -11.61
C LYS A 269 28.45 -6.86 -11.81
N ASN A 270 29.61 -6.30 -11.46
CA ASN A 270 29.94 -4.88 -11.66
C ASN A 270 28.84 -3.94 -11.08
N VAL A 271 28.60 -4.12 -9.79
CA VAL A 271 27.53 -3.42 -9.06
C VAL A 271 28.04 -2.05 -8.60
N ASN A 272 27.28 -1.00 -8.94
CA ASN A 272 27.48 0.34 -8.39
C ASN A 272 26.10 0.93 -8.01
N VAL A 273 25.94 1.40 -6.77
CA VAL A 273 24.71 2.06 -6.31
C VAL A 273 24.64 3.46 -6.89
N VAL A 274 23.56 3.79 -7.57
CA VAL A 274 23.37 5.09 -8.23
C VAL A 274 22.30 5.96 -7.57
N GLN A 275 21.31 5.34 -6.88
CA GLN A 275 20.23 6.09 -6.25
C GLN A 275 19.66 5.34 -5.03
N ASP A 276 19.33 6.11 -4.01
CA ASP A 276 18.61 5.63 -2.82
C ASP A 276 17.20 6.19 -2.78
N TYR A 277 16.26 5.36 -2.32
CA TYR A 277 14.89 5.74 -2.08
C TYR A 277 14.44 5.24 -0.72
N THR A 278 13.94 6.13 0.11
CA THR A 278 13.49 5.80 1.45
C THR A 278 12.08 6.30 1.70
N GLY A 279 11.31 5.58 2.52
CA GLY A 279 9.96 5.98 2.84
C GLY A 279 9.27 5.09 3.86
N LEU A 280 8.23 5.63 4.50
CA LEU A 280 7.42 4.91 5.46
C LEU A 280 6.28 4.17 4.77
N ARG A 281 6.18 2.86 5.02
CA ARG A 281 4.97 2.08 4.75
C ARG A 281 4.03 2.18 5.93
N SER A 282 2.74 2.26 5.66
CA SER A 282 1.70 2.22 6.67
C SER A 282 1.09 0.83 6.75
N GLY A 283 1.32 0.11 7.81
CA GLY A 283 0.69 -1.18 8.09
C GLY A 283 -0.35 -1.07 9.20
N SER A 284 -1.33 -1.95 9.20
CA SER A 284 -2.24 -2.20 10.32
C SER A 284 -1.69 -3.30 11.22
N PHE A 285 -2.30 -3.51 12.39
CA PHE A 285 -1.88 -4.57 13.32
C PHE A 285 -2.24 -5.97 12.84
N ASP A 286 -3.30 -6.12 12.08
CA ASP A 286 -3.77 -7.40 11.53
C ASP A 286 -3.37 -7.62 10.07
N TYR A 287 -2.54 -6.70 9.52
CA TYR A 287 -2.07 -6.68 8.14
C TYR A 287 -3.15 -6.41 7.08
N LEU A 288 -4.43 -6.31 7.45
CA LEU A 288 -5.51 -5.95 6.53
C LEU A 288 -5.62 -4.42 6.43
N PRO A 289 -5.91 -3.86 5.25
CA PRO A 289 -6.09 -2.41 5.11
C PRO A 289 -7.28 -1.90 5.94
N MET A 290 -7.34 -0.60 6.12
CA MET A 290 -8.44 0.11 6.77
C MET A 290 -9.15 0.97 5.74
N VAL A 291 -10.41 0.67 5.44
CA VAL A 291 -11.24 1.37 4.45
C VAL A 291 -12.63 1.57 5.03
N GLY A 292 -13.13 2.82 5.05
CA GLY A 292 -14.47 3.15 5.53
C GLY A 292 -14.51 4.28 6.56
N SER A 293 -15.66 4.46 7.17
CA SER A 293 -15.94 5.53 8.12
C SER A 293 -15.22 5.36 9.45
N LEU A 294 -14.89 6.49 10.09
CA LEU A 294 -14.28 6.50 11.42
C LEU A 294 -15.35 6.58 12.50
N VAL A 295 -15.19 5.73 13.52
CA VAL A 295 -16.06 5.71 14.71
C VAL A 295 -15.65 6.83 15.67
N LEU A 296 -16.61 7.61 16.12
CA LEU A 296 -16.49 8.52 17.26
C LEU A 296 -16.39 7.72 18.55
N SER A 297 -15.17 7.45 19.00
CA SER A 297 -14.92 6.47 20.07
C SER A 297 -15.61 6.85 21.38
N ASN A 298 -15.54 8.12 21.80
CA ASN A 298 -16.13 8.57 23.07
C ASN A 298 -17.66 8.49 23.05
N GLU A 299 -18.30 8.94 21.98
CA GLU A 299 -19.75 8.91 21.86
C GLU A 299 -20.29 7.48 21.75
N THR A 300 -19.62 6.63 20.97
CA THR A 300 -20.00 5.22 20.86
C THR A 300 -19.84 4.48 22.19
N LEU A 301 -18.81 4.77 22.98
CA LEU A 301 -18.67 4.20 24.33
C LEU A 301 -19.79 4.60 25.28
N LEU A 302 -20.36 5.79 25.13
CA LEU A 302 -21.46 6.28 25.95
C LEU A 302 -22.81 5.68 25.53
N THR A 303 -23.04 5.56 24.22
CA THR A 303 -24.34 5.18 23.66
C THR A 303 -24.52 3.67 23.49
N CYS A 304 -23.44 2.91 23.27
CA CYS A 304 -23.49 1.49 22.89
C CYS A 304 -22.92 0.56 23.97
N LYS A 305 -22.93 0.96 25.26
CA LYS A 305 -22.28 0.20 26.36
C LYS A 305 -22.57 -1.29 26.36
N ASP A 306 -23.83 -1.68 26.19
CA ASP A 306 -24.26 -3.07 26.32
C ASP A 306 -23.94 -3.92 25.09
N SER A 307 -23.91 -3.31 23.90
CA SER A 307 -23.63 -4.01 22.64
C SER A 307 -22.12 -4.17 22.35
N LEU A 308 -21.24 -3.43 23.04
CA LEU A 308 -19.78 -3.52 22.83
C LEU A 308 -19.18 -4.84 23.30
N TYR A 309 -19.77 -5.50 24.28
CA TYR A 309 -19.24 -6.74 24.88
C TYR A 309 -19.74 -8.02 24.23
N VAL A 310 -20.62 -7.91 23.23
CA VAL A 310 -21.11 -9.08 22.50
C VAL A 310 -20.00 -9.68 21.61
N LYS A 311 -20.13 -10.99 21.32
CA LYS A 311 -19.10 -11.71 20.54
C LYS A 311 -18.96 -11.19 19.10
N LYS A 312 -20.07 -10.73 18.51
CA LYS A 312 -20.10 -10.16 17.16
C LYS A 312 -20.84 -8.81 17.22
N PRO A 313 -20.15 -7.70 17.47
CA PRO A 313 -20.77 -6.38 17.53
C PRO A 313 -21.31 -6.00 16.14
N ASP A 314 -22.45 -5.33 16.13
CA ASP A 314 -22.98 -4.73 14.92
C ASP A 314 -22.36 -3.33 14.75
N PHE A 315 -21.63 -3.12 13.67
CA PHE A 315 -21.00 -1.84 13.37
C PHE A 315 -22.03 -0.76 13.01
N ALA A 316 -23.26 -1.13 12.62
CA ALA A 316 -24.32 -0.17 12.32
C ALA A 316 -24.80 0.58 13.57
N GLU A 317 -24.59 0.03 14.78
CA GLU A 317 -24.96 0.68 16.03
C GLU A 317 -23.97 1.78 16.48
N TYR A 318 -22.79 1.87 15.85
CA TYR A 318 -21.76 2.82 16.25
C TYR A 318 -22.05 4.22 15.77
N VAL A 319 -21.58 5.21 16.54
CA VAL A 319 -21.61 6.61 16.13
C VAL A 319 -20.37 6.92 15.29
N TYR A 320 -20.58 7.49 14.13
CA TYR A 320 -19.50 7.80 13.19
C TYR A 320 -19.33 9.31 13.02
N TYR A 321 -18.11 9.70 12.69
CA TYR A 321 -17.89 11.06 12.17
C TYR A 321 -18.69 11.25 10.88
N PRO A 322 -19.44 12.35 10.73
CA PRO A 322 -20.22 12.58 9.52
C PRO A 322 -19.28 12.75 8.32
N ASN A 323 -19.55 12.02 7.24
CA ASN A 323 -18.83 12.14 5.96
C ASN A 323 -17.29 12.10 6.06
N LEU A 324 -16.75 11.44 7.09
CA LEU A 324 -15.32 11.23 7.29
C LEU A 324 -14.97 9.75 7.13
N THR A 325 -14.10 9.48 6.19
CA THR A 325 -13.64 8.12 5.90
C THR A 325 -12.12 8.05 5.87
N MET A 326 -11.58 6.84 5.85
CA MET A 326 -10.15 6.61 5.67
C MET A 326 -9.88 5.50 4.66
N ILE A 327 -8.70 5.56 4.05
CA ILE A 327 -8.06 4.50 3.29
C ILE A 327 -6.58 4.44 3.69
N ASN A 328 -6.19 3.39 4.41
CA ASN A 328 -4.85 3.30 4.98
C ASN A 328 -4.45 1.85 5.27
N GLY A 329 -3.24 1.63 5.76
CA GLY A 329 -2.79 0.32 6.25
C GLY A 329 -2.42 -0.69 5.15
N SER A 330 -2.19 -0.27 3.92
CA SER A 330 -1.89 -1.14 2.76
C SER A 330 -0.52 -1.83 2.84
N GLY A 331 0.32 -1.49 3.81
CA GLY A 331 1.63 -2.11 4.04
C GLY A 331 2.57 -1.99 2.83
N GLY A 332 3.15 -3.11 2.42
CA GLY A 332 3.99 -3.21 1.22
C GLY A 332 3.22 -3.42 -0.09
N TYR A 333 1.89 -3.49 -0.04
CA TYR A 333 1.03 -3.79 -1.19
C TYR A 333 0.23 -2.58 -1.69
N GLY A 334 0.69 -1.36 -1.40
CA GLY A 334 -0.05 -0.14 -1.73
C GLY A 334 -0.49 -0.06 -3.19
N PHE A 335 0.41 -0.32 -4.14
CA PHE A 335 0.10 -0.28 -5.58
C PHE A 335 -0.80 -1.44 -6.06
N VAL A 336 -0.90 -2.53 -5.30
CA VAL A 336 -1.85 -3.62 -5.59
C VAL A 336 -3.22 -3.30 -5.01
N LEU A 337 -3.26 -2.77 -3.79
CA LEU A 337 -4.50 -2.58 -3.04
C LEU A 337 -5.21 -1.27 -3.41
N ALA A 338 -4.47 -0.18 -3.62
CA ALA A 338 -5.05 1.15 -3.68
C ALA A 338 -6.10 1.36 -4.78
N PRO A 339 -5.92 0.92 -6.05
CA PRO A 339 -6.96 1.08 -7.05
C PRO A 339 -8.25 0.33 -6.71
N TYR A 340 -8.11 -0.91 -6.21
CA TYR A 340 -9.24 -1.74 -5.83
C TYR A 340 -10.00 -1.17 -4.62
N LEU A 341 -9.27 -0.76 -3.58
CA LEU A 341 -9.83 -0.20 -2.37
C LEU A 341 -10.42 1.20 -2.58
N ALA A 342 -9.82 2.02 -3.44
CA ALA A 342 -10.35 3.33 -3.80
C ALA A 342 -11.70 3.21 -4.50
N LYS A 343 -11.85 2.25 -5.41
CA LYS A 343 -13.15 1.93 -6.03
C LYS A 343 -14.19 1.55 -4.97
N ILE A 344 -13.86 0.63 -4.06
CA ILE A 344 -14.77 0.20 -2.97
C ILE A 344 -15.17 1.40 -2.11
N LEU A 345 -14.20 2.25 -1.73
CA LEU A 345 -14.49 3.43 -0.91
C LEU A 345 -15.35 4.46 -1.63
N THR A 346 -15.10 4.70 -2.90
CA THR A 346 -15.89 5.63 -3.72
C THR A 346 -17.33 5.12 -3.90
N GLU A 347 -17.51 3.83 -4.16
CA GLU A 347 -18.82 3.19 -4.23
C GLU A 347 -19.58 3.25 -2.88
N TYR A 348 -18.86 3.12 -1.76
CA TYR A 348 -19.42 3.28 -0.43
C TYR A 348 -19.92 4.73 -0.19
N ILE A 349 -19.10 5.73 -0.53
CA ILE A 349 -19.43 7.15 -0.27
C ILE A 349 -20.51 7.67 -1.21
N LEU A 350 -20.52 7.26 -2.48
CA LEU A 350 -21.42 7.83 -3.49
C LEU A 350 -22.66 6.98 -3.78
N HIS A 351 -22.62 5.69 -3.46
CA HIS A 351 -23.67 4.73 -3.85
C HIS A 351 -24.13 3.83 -2.70
N ASP A 352 -23.75 4.14 -1.45
CA ASP A 352 -24.12 3.43 -0.21
C ASP A 352 -23.84 1.92 -0.25
N LYS A 353 -22.80 1.49 -1.01
CA LYS A 353 -22.39 0.09 -1.06
C LYS A 353 -21.66 -0.30 0.22
N GLU A 354 -21.99 -1.40 0.81
CA GLU A 354 -21.36 -1.89 2.04
C GLU A 354 -19.88 -2.22 1.85
N ILE A 355 -19.07 -1.88 2.85
CA ILE A 355 -17.67 -2.28 2.95
C ILE A 355 -17.57 -3.56 3.80
N ASN A 356 -16.79 -4.51 3.31
CA ASN A 356 -16.52 -5.74 4.06
C ASN A 356 -15.97 -5.44 5.47
N LYS A 357 -16.60 -6.04 6.49
CA LYS A 357 -16.26 -5.84 7.91
C LYS A 357 -14.78 -6.13 8.21
N THR A 358 -14.12 -7.00 7.44
CA THR A 358 -12.70 -7.37 7.64
C THR A 358 -11.72 -6.22 7.34
N ILE A 359 -12.10 -5.28 6.48
CA ILE A 359 -11.29 -4.09 6.16
C ILE A 359 -11.84 -2.80 6.76
N ASN A 360 -13.04 -2.83 7.36
CA ASN A 360 -13.65 -1.65 7.99
C ASN A 360 -12.88 -1.26 9.28
N PRO A 361 -12.52 0.03 9.48
CA PRO A 361 -11.82 0.50 10.69
C PRO A 361 -12.54 0.21 12.00
N ALA A 362 -13.88 0.10 11.99
CA ALA A 362 -14.71 -0.22 13.15
C ALA A 362 -14.33 -1.55 13.84
N ARG A 363 -13.67 -2.50 13.12
CA ARG A 363 -13.14 -3.74 13.71
C ARG A 363 -12.09 -3.48 14.79
N PHE A 364 -11.29 -2.43 14.62
CA PHE A 364 -10.31 -2.02 15.63
C PHE A 364 -10.96 -1.33 16.83
N PHE A 365 -12.01 -0.54 16.60
CA PHE A 365 -12.78 0.06 17.69
C PHE A 365 -13.41 -1.03 18.56
N ALA A 366 -14.09 -1.99 17.99
CA ALA A 366 -14.69 -3.12 18.73
C ALA A 366 -13.66 -3.87 19.59
N ARG A 367 -12.44 -4.07 19.06
CA ARG A 367 -11.36 -4.73 19.79
C ARG A 367 -10.76 -3.86 20.90
N TRP A 368 -10.64 -2.57 20.66
CA TRP A 368 -10.11 -1.60 21.63
C TRP A 368 -11.11 -1.36 22.77
N ALA A 369 -12.37 -1.17 22.47
CA ALA A 369 -13.43 -0.93 23.44
C ALA A 369 -13.52 -2.05 24.48
N LYS A 370 -13.37 -3.32 24.06
CA LYS A 370 -13.39 -4.49 24.96
C LYS A 370 -12.27 -4.56 25.99
N LYS A 371 -11.24 -3.72 25.85
CA LYS A 371 -10.11 -3.68 26.78
C LYS A 371 -10.22 -2.55 27.80
N ARG A 372 -11.28 -1.77 27.74
CA ARG A 372 -11.57 -0.64 28.62
C ARG A 372 -12.70 -0.97 29.59
#